data_6de0729f0ea96adb71727a71663909b7
#
_entry.id   6de0729f0ea96adb71727a71663909b7
#
_cell.length_a   1.000
_cell.length_b   1.000
_cell.length_c   1.000
_cell.angle_alpha   90.00
_cell.angle_beta   90.00
_cell.angle_gamma   90.00
#
_symmetry.space_group_name_H-M   'P 1'
#
loop_
_entity.id
_entity.type
_entity.pdbx_description
1 polymer ?
#
loop_
_entity_poly.entity_id
_entity_poly.type
_entity_poly.pdbx_seq_one_letter_code
_entity_poly.pdbx_strand_id
1 'polypeptide(L)'
;MPQMQIRDLGPCIIVWNNLEVGKSIGNVKVKFEQATADVQEDQMGLTKVDLVTMGYKSQEVTVPATRLTLSQIETVTHNAVKTNQSVEFFNAAGEDLYDLSEELILKPAQDGAAVADANQWWHFMKAYPITKLDVGYGVKDQRVWDITFTVFPSLGTGSDFGLTHRIGPAIP
;
A
#
# COMPACT_ATOMS: atom_id res chain seq x y z
N MET A 1 -23.22 -19.23 11.70
CA MET A 1 -22.00 -19.14 10.87
C MET A 1 -20.85 -18.82 11.80
N PRO A 2 -19.72 -19.53 11.78
CA PRO A 2 -18.58 -19.13 12.58
C PRO A 2 -18.16 -17.72 12.13
N GLN A 3 -18.00 -16.80 13.10
CA GLN A 3 -17.44 -15.49 12.83
C GLN A 3 -16.02 -15.69 12.32
N MET A 4 -15.77 -15.24 11.11
CA MET A 4 -14.42 -15.26 10.52
C MET A 4 -13.58 -14.22 11.25
N GLN A 5 -12.59 -14.68 11.99
CA GLN A 5 -11.65 -13.81 12.66
C GLN A 5 -10.53 -13.46 11.67
N ILE A 6 -10.38 -12.17 11.40
CA ILE A 6 -9.22 -11.66 10.68
C ILE A 6 -8.02 -11.84 11.59
N ARG A 7 -6.92 -12.32 11.05
CA ARG A 7 -5.68 -12.50 11.81
C ARG A 7 -4.99 -11.15 11.98
N ASP A 8 -5.08 -10.59 13.18
CA ASP A 8 -4.58 -9.24 13.48
C ASP A 8 -3.08 -9.17 13.77
N LEU A 9 -2.40 -10.33 13.91
CA LEU A 9 -1.00 -10.42 14.30
C LEU A 9 -0.24 -11.38 13.37
N GLY A 10 0.93 -10.96 12.97
CA GLY A 10 1.89 -11.81 12.26
C GLY A 10 2.53 -11.14 11.05
N PRO A 11 3.54 -11.79 10.47
CA PRO A 11 4.16 -11.34 9.25
C PRO A 11 3.16 -11.42 8.08
N CYS A 12 3.36 -10.60 7.05
CA CYS A 12 2.61 -10.69 5.82
C CYS A 12 3.55 -10.81 4.61
N ILE A 13 3.05 -11.47 3.57
CA ILE A 13 3.65 -11.47 2.24
C ILE A 13 2.99 -10.34 1.47
N ILE A 14 3.82 -9.53 0.85
CA ILE A 14 3.40 -8.36 0.09
C ILE A 14 3.56 -8.68 -1.38
N VAL A 15 2.49 -8.54 -2.14
CA VAL A 15 2.48 -8.77 -3.58
C VAL A 15 2.01 -7.47 -4.26
N TRP A 16 2.81 -6.94 -5.17
CA TRP A 16 2.45 -5.81 -6.00
C TRP A 16 2.70 -6.15 -7.46
N ASN A 17 1.76 -5.82 -8.32
CA ASN A 17 1.81 -6.19 -9.74
C ASN A 17 2.17 -7.68 -9.97
N ASN A 18 1.52 -8.58 -9.21
CA ASN A 18 1.77 -10.03 -9.22
C ASN A 18 3.18 -10.49 -8.82
N LEU A 19 4.03 -9.59 -8.33
CA LEU A 19 5.37 -9.90 -7.84
C LEU A 19 5.46 -9.73 -6.33
N GLU A 20 6.09 -10.69 -5.64
CA GLU A 20 6.39 -10.58 -4.22
C GLU A 20 7.44 -9.48 -4.00
N VAL A 21 7.09 -8.50 -3.16
CA VAL A 21 7.95 -7.37 -2.80
C VAL A 21 8.82 -7.74 -1.61
N GLY A 22 9.91 -8.45 -1.83
CA GLY A 22 10.93 -8.75 -0.83
C GLY A 22 10.38 -9.34 0.47
N LYS A 23 11.20 -9.31 1.52
CA LYS A 23 10.81 -9.70 2.87
C LYS A 23 10.70 -8.47 3.75
N SER A 24 9.60 -8.33 4.48
CA SER A 24 9.45 -7.25 5.44
C SER A 24 10.25 -7.51 6.71
N ILE A 25 10.77 -6.44 7.31
CA ILE A 25 11.32 -6.43 8.66
C ILE A 25 10.56 -5.39 9.48
N GLY A 26 10.00 -5.80 10.60
CA GLY A 26 9.15 -4.91 11.40
C GLY A 26 7.70 -4.87 10.92
N ASN A 27 7.00 -3.80 11.23
CA ASN A 27 5.56 -3.71 11.01
C ASN A 27 5.22 -3.10 9.65
N VAL A 28 4.45 -3.82 8.85
CA VAL A 28 3.72 -3.21 7.72
C VAL A 28 2.59 -2.36 8.29
N LYS A 29 2.52 -1.10 7.87
CA LYS A 29 1.53 -0.15 8.36
C LYS A 29 0.56 0.22 7.25
N VAL A 30 -0.72 0.17 7.58
CA VAL A 30 -1.80 0.65 6.71
C VAL A 30 -2.40 1.88 7.37
N LYS A 31 -2.42 3.01 6.66
CA LYS A 31 -2.94 4.27 7.16
C LYS A 31 -4.01 4.81 6.22
N PHE A 32 -5.20 5.01 6.76
CA PHE A 32 -6.28 5.74 6.10
C PHE A 32 -6.70 6.90 6.99
N GLU A 33 -6.71 8.10 6.45
CA GLU A 33 -7.14 9.31 7.15
C GLU A 33 -8.33 9.91 6.41
N GLN A 34 -9.50 9.88 7.05
CA GLN A 34 -10.71 10.46 6.50
C GLN A 34 -10.72 11.98 6.71
N ALA A 35 -10.96 12.71 5.64
CA ALA A 35 -11.18 14.14 5.72
C ALA A 35 -12.66 14.44 6.02
N THR A 36 -12.89 15.41 6.88
CA THR A 36 -14.23 15.87 7.24
C THR A 36 -14.29 17.39 7.19
N ALA A 37 -15.44 17.93 6.89
CA ALA A 37 -15.74 19.37 6.99
C ALA A 37 -16.84 19.60 8.02
N ASP A 38 -16.66 20.64 8.82
CA ASP A 38 -17.66 21.08 9.78
C ASP A 38 -18.76 21.87 9.08
N VAL A 39 -19.99 21.55 9.39
CA VAL A 39 -21.15 22.33 8.99
C VAL A 39 -21.54 23.22 10.16
N GLN A 40 -21.66 24.51 9.91
CA GLN A 40 -22.08 25.53 10.90
C GLN A 40 -23.32 26.27 10.36
N GLU A 41 -24.20 26.67 11.24
CA GLU A 41 -25.37 27.51 10.92
C GLU A 41 -25.22 28.85 11.61
N ASP A 42 -25.48 29.94 10.89
CA ASP A 42 -25.35 31.31 11.39
C ASP A 42 -26.21 31.58 12.65
N GLN A 43 -27.34 30.90 12.75
CA GLN A 43 -28.24 31.03 13.91
C GLN A 43 -27.69 30.36 15.17
N MET A 44 -26.75 29.44 15.03
CA MET A 44 -26.09 28.72 16.14
C MET A 44 -24.71 29.27 16.46
N GLY A 45 -24.29 30.33 15.77
CA GLY A 45 -22.98 30.94 15.91
C GLY A 45 -21.87 30.02 15.41
N LEU A 46 -20.78 29.92 16.16
CA LEU A 46 -19.65 29.06 15.81
C LEU A 46 -19.84 27.58 16.25
N THR A 47 -21.03 27.22 16.68
CA THR A 47 -21.30 25.84 17.11
C THR A 47 -21.40 24.93 15.89
N LYS A 48 -20.63 23.85 15.94
CA LYS A 48 -20.67 22.80 14.95
C LYS A 48 -22.00 22.03 15.06
N VAL A 49 -22.79 22.04 14.01
CA VAL A 49 -24.10 21.38 13.97
C VAL A 49 -24.03 20.03 13.25
N ASP A 50 -23.08 19.84 12.31
CA ASP A 50 -22.92 18.58 11.58
C ASP A 50 -21.49 18.39 11.08
N LEU A 51 -21.19 17.20 10.61
CA LEU A 51 -19.90 16.79 10.06
C LEU A 51 -20.10 16.06 8.72
N VAL A 52 -19.59 16.61 7.66
CA VAL A 52 -19.65 16.00 6.32
C VAL A 52 -18.35 15.35 5.96
N THR A 53 -18.39 14.11 5.44
CA THR A 53 -17.22 13.40 4.97
C THR A 53 -16.77 13.94 3.61
N MET A 54 -15.44 14.19 3.48
CA MET A 54 -14.82 14.70 2.26
C MET A 54 -13.98 13.63 1.54
N GLY A 55 -14.15 12.36 1.92
CA GLY A 55 -13.34 11.26 1.42
C GLY A 55 -12.07 11.02 2.25
N TYR A 56 -11.12 10.29 1.71
CA TYR A 56 -9.85 10.03 2.38
C TYR A 56 -8.81 11.11 2.01
N LYS A 57 -8.19 11.72 3.02
CA LYS A 57 -7.10 12.69 2.86
C LYS A 57 -5.78 12.00 2.56
N SER A 58 -5.55 10.84 3.16
CA SER A 58 -4.32 10.06 3.01
C SER A 58 -4.67 8.58 3.03
N GLN A 59 -4.08 7.84 2.10
CA GLN A 59 -4.23 6.39 1.98
C GLN A 59 -2.85 5.82 1.63
N GLU A 60 -2.19 5.25 2.63
CA GLU A 60 -0.81 4.80 2.51
C GLU A 60 -0.61 3.43 3.12
N VAL A 61 0.22 2.61 2.47
CA VAL A 61 0.72 1.34 3.00
C VAL A 61 2.23 1.41 3.04
N THR A 62 2.82 1.41 4.23
CA THR A 62 4.26 1.46 4.42
C THR A 62 4.82 0.07 4.69
N VAL A 63 5.81 -0.33 3.90
CA VAL A 63 6.47 -1.63 3.95
C VAL A 63 7.96 -1.43 4.16
N PRO A 64 8.51 -1.78 5.33
CA PRO A 64 9.95 -1.86 5.53
C PRO A 64 10.47 -3.16 4.91
N ALA A 65 11.00 -3.10 3.69
CA ALA A 65 11.47 -4.27 2.95
C ALA A 65 12.97 -4.50 3.11
N THR A 66 13.36 -5.76 3.12
CA THR A 66 14.77 -6.18 3.16
C THR A 66 15.04 -7.27 2.14
N ARG A 67 16.34 -7.49 1.82
CA ARG A 67 16.78 -8.55 0.91
C ARG A 67 16.11 -8.50 -0.46
N LEU A 68 15.92 -7.28 -0.99
CA LEU A 68 15.39 -7.11 -2.33
C LEU A 68 16.37 -7.65 -3.37
N THR A 69 15.85 -8.38 -4.33
CA THR A 69 16.57 -8.75 -5.56
C THR A 69 16.61 -7.56 -6.52
N LEU A 70 17.52 -7.57 -7.49
CA LEU A 70 17.60 -6.50 -8.48
C LEU A 70 16.28 -6.31 -9.24
N SER A 71 15.55 -7.40 -9.53
CA SER A 71 14.24 -7.33 -10.17
C SER A 71 13.18 -6.69 -9.26
N GLN A 72 13.21 -7.00 -7.97
CA GLN A 72 12.29 -6.37 -7.02
C GLN A 72 12.59 -4.87 -6.84
N ILE A 73 13.87 -4.49 -6.82
CA ILE A 73 14.28 -3.08 -6.77
C ILE A 73 13.76 -2.32 -7.99
N GLU A 74 13.96 -2.87 -9.20
CA GLU A 74 13.40 -2.30 -10.44
C GLU A 74 11.88 -2.12 -10.34
N THR A 75 11.18 -3.14 -9.87
CA THR A 75 9.72 -3.12 -9.77
C THR A 75 9.20 -2.05 -8.82
N VAL A 76 9.82 -1.89 -7.63
CA VAL A 76 9.31 -0.97 -6.59
C VAL A 76 9.89 0.43 -6.67
N THR A 77 10.83 0.70 -7.56
CA THR A 77 11.45 2.01 -7.69
C THR A 77 11.08 2.64 -9.02
N HIS A 78 10.48 3.82 -8.95
CA HIS A 78 10.13 4.57 -10.14
C HIS A 78 11.37 4.87 -11.01
N ASN A 79 11.24 4.69 -12.31
CA ASN A 79 12.30 4.92 -13.29
C ASN A 79 13.62 4.16 -13.01
N ALA A 80 13.52 2.98 -12.45
CA ALA A 80 14.64 2.06 -12.35
C ALA A 80 14.59 1.05 -13.50
N VAL A 81 15.73 0.79 -14.11
CA VAL A 81 15.88 -0.20 -15.19
C VAL A 81 16.95 -1.19 -14.81
N LYS A 82 16.58 -2.47 -14.81
CA LYS A 82 17.51 -3.55 -14.56
C LYS A 82 18.27 -3.92 -15.83
N THR A 83 19.57 -3.87 -15.76
CA THR A 83 20.49 -4.52 -16.70
C THR A 83 20.93 -5.87 -16.11
N ASN A 84 21.73 -6.66 -16.82
CA ASN A 84 22.05 -8.04 -16.39
C ASN A 84 22.48 -8.20 -14.91
N GLN A 85 23.27 -7.27 -14.39
CA GLN A 85 23.86 -7.35 -13.04
C GLN A 85 23.73 -6.04 -12.24
N SER A 86 23.00 -5.07 -12.74
CA SER A 86 22.83 -3.75 -12.10
C SER A 86 21.38 -3.26 -12.23
N VAL A 87 21.03 -2.28 -11.41
CA VAL A 87 19.84 -1.46 -11.57
C VAL A 87 20.30 -0.02 -11.73
N GLU A 88 19.84 0.62 -12.78
CA GLU A 88 20.13 2.01 -13.10
C GLU A 88 18.90 2.86 -12.73
N PHE A 89 19.11 4.00 -12.10
CA PHE A 89 18.05 4.90 -11.66
C PHE A 89 18.08 6.16 -12.51
N PHE A 90 16.95 6.49 -13.09
CA PHE A 90 16.81 7.65 -13.96
C PHE A 90 15.96 8.72 -13.29
N ASN A 91 16.33 9.98 -13.45
CA ASN A 91 15.51 11.09 -13.01
C ASN A 91 14.55 11.47 -14.14
N ALA A 92 13.30 11.07 -14.01
CA ALA A 92 12.22 11.47 -14.91
C ALA A 92 11.13 12.18 -14.11
N ALA A 93 10.40 13.07 -14.77
CA ALA A 93 9.32 13.84 -14.18
C ALA A 93 8.14 13.94 -15.16
N GLY A 94 6.93 14.10 -14.61
CA GLY A 94 5.73 14.35 -15.40
C GLY A 94 4.92 13.10 -15.76
N GLU A 95 5.22 11.96 -15.16
CA GLU A 95 4.43 10.74 -15.34
C GLU A 95 3.24 10.70 -14.40
N ASP A 96 2.10 10.18 -14.89
CA ASP A 96 0.91 9.99 -14.09
C ASP A 96 1.01 8.68 -13.30
N LEU A 97 1.18 8.81 -11.99
CA LEU A 97 1.33 7.65 -11.11
C LEU A 97 0.05 6.82 -10.95
N TYR A 98 -1.11 7.42 -11.26
CA TYR A 98 -2.36 6.67 -11.26
C TYR A 98 -2.38 5.63 -12.38
N ASP A 99 -1.95 6.01 -13.58
CA ASP A 99 -1.92 5.12 -14.75
C ASP A 99 -0.90 3.97 -14.56
N LEU A 100 0.17 4.24 -13.81
CA LEU A 100 1.20 3.25 -13.46
C LEU A 100 0.85 2.42 -12.22
N SER A 101 -0.27 2.72 -11.55
CA SER A 101 -0.66 2.02 -10.33
C SER A 101 -1.26 0.65 -10.62
N GLU A 102 -0.90 -0.32 -9.79
CA GLU A 102 -1.32 -1.71 -9.88
C GLU A 102 -1.89 -2.21 -8.55
N GLU A 103 -2.45 -3.41 -8.56
CA GLU A 103 -2.99 -4.02 -7.36
C GLU A 103 -1.88 -4.35 -6.35
N LEU A 104 -2.08 -3.95 -5.09
CA LEU A 104 -1.25 -4.33 -3.96
C LEU A 104 -2.06 -5.29 -3.07
N ILE A 105 -1.48 -6.44 -2.76
CA ILE A 105 -2.11 -7.45 -1.89
C ILE A 105 -1.22 -7.70 -0.68
N LEU A 106 -1.81 -7.61 0.52
CA LEU A 106 -1.18 -8.05 1.75
C LEU A 106 -1.79 -9.38 2.16
N LYS A 107 -0.98 -10.43 2.19
CA LYS A 107 -1.39 -11.79 2.55
C LYS A 107 -0.80 -12.13 3.91
N PRO A 108 -1.61 -12.34 4.97
CA PRO A 108 -1.09 -12.85 6.23
C PRO A 108 -0.23 -14.10 6.00
N ALA A 109 0.89 -14.22 6.71
CA ALA A 109 1.79 -15.35 6.57
C ALA A 109 1.83 -16.20 7.83
N GLN A 110 1.95 -17.50 7.63
CA GLN A 110 2.17 -18.49 8.69
C GLN A 110 3.27 -19.44 8.23
N ASP A 111 4.23 -19.71 9.11
CA ASP A 111 5.33 -20.63 8.83
C ASP A 111 6.11 -20.31 7.52
N GLY A 112 6.19 -19.01 7.19
CA GLY A 112 6.87 -18.51 6.00
C GLY A 112 6.07 -18.59 4.69
N ALA A 113 4.83 -19.06 4.72
CA ALA A 113 3.93 -19.13 3.57
C ALA A 113 2.68 -18.24 3.77
N ALA A 114 2.10 -17.79 2.67
CA ALA A 114 0.83 -17.07 2.73
C ALA A 114 -0.29 -17.99 3.26
N VAL A 115 -1.15 -17.45 4.12
CA VAL A 115 -2.36 -18.15 4.55
C VAL A 115 -3.25 -18.37 3.33
N ALA A 116 -3.69 -19.61 3.12
CA ALA A 116 -4.49 -19.99 1.95
C ALA A 116 -5.90 -19.37 1.95
N ASP A 117 -6.41 -18.94 3.10
CA ASP A 117 -7.72 -18.32 3.24
C ASP A 117 -7.70 -16.89 2.69
N ALA A 118 -8.14 -16.71 1.46
CA ALA A 118 -8.22 -15.44 0.79
C ALA A 118 -9.15 -14.42 1.48
N ASN A 119 -10.03 -14.86 2.38
CA ASN A 119 -10.89 -13.96 3.15
C ASN A 119 -10.11 -13.07 4.13
N GLN A 120 -8.85 -13.39 4.39
CA GLN A 120 -7.97 -12.64 5.28
C GLN A 120 -7.03 -11.70 4.51
N TRP A 121 -7.08 -11.69 3.19
CA TRP A 121 -6.20 -10.87 2.36
C TRP A 121 -6.73 -9.45 2.25
N TRP A 122 -5.82 -8.49 2.24
CA TRP A 122 -6.12 -7.11 1.94
C TRP A 122 -5.73 -6.79 0.52
N HIS A 123 -6.67 -6.30 -0.25
CA HIS A 123 -6.50 -5.89 -1.64
C HIS A 123 -6.65 -4.39 -1.74
N PHE A 124 -5.64 -3.71 -2.25
CA PHE A 124 -5.68 -2.30 -2.61
C PHE A 124 -5.70 -2.21 -4.14
N MET A 125 -6.81 -1.73 -4.68
CA MET A 125 -7.11 -1.83 -6.12
C MET A 125 -6.10 -1.11 -7.00
N LYS A 126 -5.67 0.06 -6.55
CA LYS A 126 -4.72 0.91 -7.25
C LYS A 126 -3.70 1.44 -6.25
N ALA A 127 -2.47 0.97 -6.33
CA ALA A 127 -1.39 1.40 -5.46
C ALA A 127 -0.09 1.60 -6.26
N TYR A 128 0.64 2.64 -5.94
CA TYR A 128 1.94 2.92 -6.55
C TYR A 128 3.02 3.08 -5.48
N PRO A 129 4.18 2.41 -5.62
CA PRO A 129 5.27 2.49 -4.65
C PRO A 129 6.05 3.81 -4.80
N ILE A 130 6.21 4.53 -3.71
CA ILE A 130 7.14 5.66 -3.59
C ILE A 130 8.26 5.21 -2.67
N THR A 131 9.37 4.81 -3.25
CA THR A 131 10.50 4.28 -2.51
C THR A 131 11.37 5.40 -1.98
N LYS A 132 11.60 5.41 -0.67
CA LYS A 132 12.64 6.22 -0.04
C LYS A 132 13.87 5.35 0.15
N LEU A 133 14.94 5.71 -0.54
CA LEU A 133 16.21 5.03 -0.39
C LEU A 133 17.07 5.79 0.63
N ASP A 134 17.05 5.32 1.86
CA ASP A 134 17.97 5.76 2.91
C ASP A 134 18.76 4.53 3.37
N VAL A 135 19.99 4.41 2.88
CA VAL A 135 20.80 3.21 3.08
C VAL A 135 22.01 3.54 3.93
N GLY A 136 21.93 3.19 5.22
CA GLY A 136 23.08 3.19 6.10
C GLY A 136 23.95 1.93 5.91
N TYR A 137 25.26 2.08 5.95
CA TYR A 137 26.20 0.96 5.96
C TYR A 137 26.83 0.85 7.36
N GLY A 138 26.28 -0.01 8.20
CA GLY A 138 26.82 -0.32 9.51
C GLY A 138 27.16 -1.81 9.65
N VAL A 139 28.10 -2.15 10.53
CA VAL A 139 28.51 -3.54 10.77
C VAL A 139 27.37 -4.36 11.40
N LYS A 140 26.44 -3.71 12.09
CA LYS A 140 25.33 -4.34 12.81
C LYS A 140 23.96 -4.04 12.22
N ASP A 141 23.87 -3.12 11.25
CA ASP A 141 22.59 -2.64 10.76
C ASP A 141 22.21 -3.35 9.45
N GLN A 142 21.02 -3.92 9.45
CA GLN A 142 20.45 -4.49 8.23
C GLN A 142 19.92 -3.36 7.35
N ARG A 143 20.17 -3.44 6.04
CA ARG A 143 19.61 -2.50 5.07
C ARG A 143 18.11 -2.66 5.00
N VAL A 144 17.39 -1.58 5.18
CA VAL A 144 15.93 -1.52 5.08
C VAL A 144 15.57 -0.52 3.98
N TRP A 145 14.64 -0.93 3.14
CA TRP A 145 14.05 -0.10 2.10
C TRP A 145 12.64 0.29 2.57
N ASP A 146 12.44 1.54 2.89
CA ASP A 146 11.11 2.02 3.25
C ASP A 146 10.31 2.31 1.98
N ILE A 147 9.41 1.40 1.65
CA ILE A 147 8.53 1.52 0.50
C ILE A 147 7.17 1.97 1.01
N THR A 148 6.74 3.15 0.60
CA THR A 148 5.40 3.65 0.88
C THR A 148 4.56 3.56 -0.39
N PHE A 149 3.54 2.74 -0.37
CA PHE A 149 2.55 2.68 -1.44
C PHE A 149 1.49 3.75 -1.19
N THR A 150 1.30 4.63 -2.14
CA THR A 150 0.15 5.52 -2.18
C THR A 150 -1.00 4.80 -2.84
N VAL A 151 -2.14 4.74 -2.16
CA VAL A 151 -3.34 4.06 -2.65
C VAL A 151 -4.28 5.08 -3.28
N PHE A 152 -4.75 4.78 -4.47
CA PHE A 152 -5.71 5.59 -5.22
C PHE A 152 -7.08 4.93 -5.23
N PRO A 153 -8.17 5.71 -5.29
CA PRO A 153 -9.50 5.16 -5.55
C PRO A 153 -9.59 4.65 -6.98
N SER A 154 -10.30 3.58 -7.20
CA SER A 154 -10.62 3.12 -8.56
C SER A 154 -11.51 4.16 -9.26
N LEU A 155 -11.14 4.58 -10.45
CA LEU A 155 -11.93 5.43 -11.33
C LEU A 155 -12.75 4.61 -12.34
N GLY A 156 -12.83 3.29 -12.16
CA GLY A 156 -13.67 2.40 -12.94
C GLY A 156 -15.15 2.76 -12.89
N THR A 157 -15.94 2.10 -13.70
CA THR A 157 -17.41 2.30 -13.74
C THR A 157 -18.14 1.27 -12.89
N GLY A 158 -19.35 1.61 -12.43
CA GLY A 158 -20.21 0.69 -11.69
C GLY A 158 -19.84 0.56 -10.20
N SER A 159 -19.85 -0.67 -9.69
CA SER A 159 -19.65 -0.97 -8.26
C SER A 159 -18.23 -0.68 -7.75
N ASP A 160 -17.27 -0.56 -8.65
CA ASP A 160 -15.86 -0.36 -8.30
C ASP A 160 -15.45 1.12 -8.30
N PHE A 161 -16.37 2.03 -8.68
CA PHE A 161 -16.09 3.47 -8.63
C PHE A 161 -15.85 3.92 -7.18
N GLY A 162 -14.70 4.52 -6.93
CA GLY A 162 -14.29 4.98 -5.62
C GLY A 162 -13.78 3.88 -4.69
N LEU A 163 -13.74 2.61 -5.13
CA LEU A 163 -13.20 1.52 -4.33
C LEU A 163 -11.69 1.70 -4.17
N THR A 164 -11.22 1.73 -2.94
CA THR A 164 -9.80 1.89 -2.61
C THR A 164 -9.18 0.58 -2.17
N HIS A 165 -9.87 -0.14 -1.30
CA HIS A 165 -9.40 -1.41 -0.74
C HIS A 165 -10.56 -2.34 -0.41
N ARG A 166 -10.23 -3.61 -0.29
CA ARG A 166 -11.14 -4.69 0.10
C ARG A 166 -10.40 -5.63 1.04
N ILE A 167 -11.13 -6.19 2.00
CA ILE A 167 -10.67 -7.31 2.80
C ILE A 167 -11.50 -8.52 2.37
N GLY A 168 -10.84 -9.58 1.93
CA GLY A 168 -11.51 -10.76 1.42
C GLY A 168 -11.07 -11.12 0.00
N PRO A 169 -11.66 -12.17 -0.61
CA PRO A 169 -11.30 -12.62 -1.94
C PRO A 169 -11.57 -11.53 -2.98
N ALA A 170 -10.74 -11.51 -4.03
CA ALA A 170 -11.06 -10.72 -5.21
C ALA A 170 -12.42 -11.18 -5.77
N ILE A 171 -13.25 -10.24 -6.19
CA ILE A 171 -14.47 -10.60 -6.94
C ILE A 171 -14.03 -10.93 -8.36
N PRO A 172 -14.45 -12.08 -8.89
CA PRO A 172 -14.13 -12.47 -10.25
C PRO A 172 -14.72 -11.52 -11.30
#